data_a25dafd20cc9f266394743481131b420
#
_entry.id   a25dafd20cc9f266394743481131b420
#
_cell.length_a   1.000
_cell.length_b   1.000
_cell.length_c   1.000
_cell.angle_alpha   90.00
_cell.angle_beta   90.00
_cell.angle_gamma   90.00
#
_symmetry.space_group_name_H-M   'P 1'
#
loop_
_entity.id
_entity.type
_entity.pdbx_description
1 polymer ?
#
loop_
_entity_poly.entity_id
_entity_poly.type
_entity_poly.pdbx_seq_one_letter_code
_entity_poly.pdbx_strand_id
1 'polypeptide(L)'
;MILDHVQLAGPPGCEGEARRFYGDLLGLDEIEKPEAMRASGGVWLTLGTQELHIGIEDPFTPARKAHPGLRVDPPELDTLAERLASAGAQVEWDDRYPGVRRFYTADPFGNRIEIGAPAG
;
A
#
# COMPACT_ATOMS: atom_id res chain seq x y z
N MET A 1 -6.44 -19.58 -11.34
CA MET A 1 -5.31 -18.80 -10.76
C MET A 1 -5.84 -17.45 -10.34
N ILE A 2 -5.58 -17.06 -9.12
CA ILE A 2 -5.95 -15.73 -8.59
C ILE A 2 -4.77 -15.19 -7.79
N LEU A 3 -4.74 -13.89 -7.59
CA LEU A 3 -3.74 -13.28 -6.74
C LEU A 3 -4.09 -13.52 -5.27
N ASP A 4 -3.19 -14.16 -4.53
CA ASP A 4 -3.38 -14.44 -3.10
C ASP A 4 -2.93 -13.26 -2.24
N HIS A 5 -1.72 -12.80 -2.45
CA HIS A 5 -1.18 -11.63 -1.75
C HIS A 5 -0.13 -10.93 -2.60
N VAL A 6 0.19 -9.73 -2.21
CA VAL A 6 1.34 -8.98 -2.73
C VAL A 6 2.26 -8.67 -1.57
N GLN A 7 3.55 -8.90 -1.75
CA GLN A 7 4.55 -8.49 -0.78
C GLN A 7 5.36 -7.33 -1.31
N LEU A 8 5.39 -6.25 -0.54
CA LEU A 8 6.33 -5.15 -0.69
C LEU A 8 7.41 -5.33 0.37
N ALA A 9 8.42 -4.49 0.32
CA ALA A 9 9.51 -4.58 1.28
C ALA A 9 9.75 -3.23 1.95
N GLY A 10 10.42 -3.29 3.11
CA GLY A 10 10.90 -2.13 3.81
C GLY A 10 12.19 -2.46 4.54
N PRO A 11 12.92 -1.44 5.00
CA PRO A 11 14.18 -1.66 5.70
C PRO A 11 13.94 -2.21 7.11
N PRO A 12 14.97 -2.78 7.75
CA PRO A 12 14.85 -3.21 9.14
C PRO A 12 14.30 -2.10 10.04
N GLY A 13 13.37 -2.46 10.93
CA GLY A 13 12.74 -1.51 11.84
C GLY A 13 11.58 -0.73 11.25
N CYS A 14 11.11 -1.08 10.06
CA CYS A 14 10.07 -0.34 9.34
C CYS A 14 8.64 -0.54 9.84
N GLU A 15 8.42 -1.50 10.73
CA GLU A 15 7.06 -1.95 11.07
C GLU A 15 6.15 -0.84 11.60
N GLY A 16 6.67 0.05 12.45
CA GLY A 16 5.88 1.15 12.99
C GLY A 16 5.40 2.12 11.92
N GLU A 17 6.27 2.49 10.99
CA GLU A 17 5.89 3.37 9.88
C GLU A 17 4.97 2.66 8.89
N ALA A 18 5.17 1.36 8.67
CA ALA A 18 4.28 0.56 7.82
C ALA A 18 2.87 0.53 8.41
N ARG A 19 2.74 0.35 9.71
CA ARG A 19 1.42 0.37 10.38
C ARG A 19 0.73 1.70 10.25
N ARG A 20 1.46 2.80 10.38
CA ARG A 20 0.87 4.14 10.21
C ARG A 20 0.39 4.36 8.79
N PHE A 21 1.19 3.98 7.80
CA PHE A 21 0.82 4.21 6.39
C PHE A 21 -0.30 3.26 5.95
N TYR A 22 -0.09 1.96 6.06
CA TYR A 22 -1.05 0.98 5.55
C TYR A 22 -2.25 0.80 6.46
N GLY A 23 -2.06 0.86 7.77
CA GLY A 23 -3.13 0.73 8.74
C GLY A 23 -3.92 2.01 8.93
N ASP A 24 -3.27 3.08 9.37
CA ASP A 24 -3.97 4.31 9.74
C ASP A 24 -4.37 5.14 8.53
N LEU A 25 -3.48 5.32 7.54
CA LEU A 25 -3.78 6.16 6.38
C LEU A 25 -4.59 5.42 5.32
N LEU A 26 -4.21 4.21 4.95
CA LEU A 26 -4.96 3.43 3.94
C LEU A 26 -6.15 2.68 4.53
N GLY A 27 -6.21 2.50 5.85
CA GLY A 27 -7.33 1.85 6.50
C GLY A 27 -7.35 0.33 6.42
N LEU A 28 -6.19 -0.31 6.19
CA LEU A 28 -6.10 -1.76 6.14
C LEU A 28 -5.96 -2.32 7.56
N ASP A 29 -6.55 -3.48 7.80
CA ASP A 29 -6.46 -4.14 9.10
C ASP A 29 -5.24 -5.06 9.16
N GLU A 30 -4.45 -4.92 10.22
CA GLU A 30 -3.32 -5.80 10.45
C GLU A 30 -3.81 -7.18 10.89
N ILE A 31 -3.16 -8.23 10.38
CA ILE A 31 -3.40 -9.62 10.77
C ILE A 31 -2.14 -10.23 11.35
N GLU A 32 -2.33 -11.21 12.22
CA GLU A 32 -1.22 -11.93 12.83
C GLU A 32 -0.53 -12.82 11.80
N LYS A 33 0.80 -12.77 11.80
CA LYS A 33 1.59 -13.70 10.99
C LYS A 33 1.61 -15.08 11.66
N PRO A 34 1.71 -16.15 10.88
CA PRO A 34 1.95 -17.48 11.46
C PRO A 34 3.16 -17.46 12.39
N GLU A 35 3.10 -18.20 13.49
CA GLU A 35 4.16 -18.19 14.50
C GLU A 35 5.54 -18.45 13.90
N ALA A 36 5.65 -19.38 12.98
CA ALA A 36 6.92 -19.73 12.33
C ALA A 36 7.53 -18.57 11.53
N MET A 37 6.75 -17.56 11.19
CA MET A 37 7.18 -16.44 10.36
C MET A 37 7.34 -15.14 11.15
N ARG A 38 7.01 -15.13 12.44
CA ARG A 38 7.08 -13.91 13.26
C ARG A 38 8.48 -13.38 13.44
N ALA A 39 9.46 -14.27 13.55
CA ALA A 39 10.85 -13.88 13.76
C ALA A 39 11.47 -13.11 12.59
N SER A 40 10.92 -13.25 11.37
CA SER A 40 11.45 -12.55 10.21
C SER A 40 11.05 -11.08 10.14
N GLY A 41 10.20 -10.62 11.06
CA GLY A 41 9.72 -9.24 11.08
C GLY A 41 8.68 -8.95 9.99
N GLY A 42 8.37 -7.68 9.82
CA GLY A 42 7.41 -7.24 8.82
C GLY A 42 5.98 -7.16 9.35
N VAL A 43 5.06 -6.81 8.45
CA VAL A 43 3.66 -6.59 8.78
C VAL A 43 2.79 -7.21 7.70
N TRP A 44 1.74 -7.90 8.12
CA TRP A 44 0.72 -8.44 7.22
C TRP A 44 -0.60 -7.71 7.44
N LEU A 45 -1.28 -7.34 6.35
CA LEU A 45 -2.55 -6.63 6.41
C LEU A 45 -3.55 -7.26 5.46
N THR A 46 -4.85 -7.10 5.76
CA THR A 46 -5.91 -7.53 4.85
C THR A 46 -6.11 -6.49 3.74
N LEU A 47 -6.45 -6.99 2.55
CA LEU A 47 -6.76 -6.16 1.39
C LEU A 47 -7.96 -6.80 0.70
N GLY A 48 -9.18 -6.50 1.19
CA GLY A 48 -10.37 -7.20 0.76
C GLY A 48 -10.26 -8.69 1.07
N THR A 49 -10.36 -9.53 0.05
CA THR A 49 -10.16 -10.99 0.18
C THR A 49 -8.72 -11.42 0.00
N GLN A 50 -7.82 -10.47 -0.19
CA GLN A 50 -6.41 -10.70 -0.41
C GLN A 50 -5.61 -10.12 0.76
N GLU A 51 -4.30 -10.21 0.69
CA GLU A 51 -3.43 -9.68 1.73
C GLU A 51 -2.31 -8.83 1.12
N LEU A 52 -1.86 -7.88 1.89
CA LEU A 52 -0.68 -7.07 1.58
C LEU A 52 0.36 -7.32 2.68
N HIS A 53 1.53 -7.76 2.28
CA HIS A 53 2.63 -8.06 3.21
C HIS A 53 3.73 -7.03 3.02
N ILE A 54 4.32 -6.60 4.13
CA ILE A 54 5.54 -5.79 4.12
C ILE A 54 6.63 -6.67 4.72
N GLY A 55 7.57 -7.10 3.89
CA GLY A 55 8.69 -7.91 4.33
C GLY A 55 9.92 -7.04 4.62
N ILE A 56 10.84 -7.58 5.41
CA ILE A 56 12.08 -6.88 5.72
C ILE A 56 13.15 -7.25 4.69
N GLU A 57 13.79 -6.23 4.14
CA GLU A 57 14.88 -6.40 3.19
C GLU A 57 16.07 -5.54 3.61
N ASP A 58 17.26 -6.13 3.62
CA ASP A 58 18.47 -5.43 4.05
C ASP A 58 19.66 -5.85 3.16
N PRO A 59 20.25 -4.94 2.37
CA PRO A 59 19.83 -3.55 2.19
C PRO A 59 18.54 -3.45 1.38
N PHE A 60 17.76 -2.41 1.64
CA PHE A 60 16.48 -2.19 0.97
C PHE A 60 16.60 -1.09 -0.09
N THR A 61 16.05 -1.35 -1.27
CA THR A 61 15.85 -0.35 -2.33
C THR A 61 14.46 -0.57 -2.93
N PRO A 62 13.60 0.46 -2.98
CA PRO A 62 12.27 0.30 -3.55
C PRO A 62 12.34 0.08 -5.06
N ALA A 63 11.36 -0.66 -5.59
CA ALA A 63 11.22 -0.83 -7.02
C ALA A 63 10.91 0.51 -7.68
N ARG A 64 11.50 0.76 -8.86
CA ARG A 64 11.32 2.03 -9.58
C ARG A 64 10.07 2.01 -10.45
N LYS A 65 9.68 0.85 -10.94
CA LYS A 65 8.56 0.68 -11.87
C LYS A 65 7.45 -0.19 -11.30
N ALA A 66 7.80 -1.32 -10.72
CA ALA A 66 6.82 -2.26 -10.19
C ALA A 66 6.02 -1.62 -9.04
N HIS A 67 4.71 -1.82 -9.05
CA HIS A 67 3.82 -1.26 -8.02
C HIS A 67 2.50 -2.03 -8.00
N PRO A 68 1.86 -2.15 -6.84
CA PRO A 68 0.50 -2.66 -6.78
C PRO A 68 -0.50 -1.58 -7.20
N GLY A 69 -1.60 -2.02 -7.82
CA GLY A 69 -2.74 -1.17 -8.08
C GLY A 69 -3.88 -1.55 -7.16
N LEU A 70 -4.33 -0.63 -6.34
CA LEU A 70 -5.40 -0.84 -5.38
C LEU A 70 -6.66 -0.15 -5.85
N ARG A 71 -7.81 -0.85 -5.75
CA ARG A 71 -9.09 -0.26 -6.11
C ARG A 71 -9.87 0.07 -4.86
N VAL A 72 -10.45 1.26 -4.83
CA VAL A 72 -11.38 1.69 -3.79
C VAL A 72 -12.71 2.05 -4.43
N ASP A 73 -13.74 2.20 -3.63
CA ASP A 73 -15.02 2.71 -4.11
C ASP A 73 -14.90 4.19 -4.46
N PRO A 74 -15.60 4.67 -5.51
CA PRO A 74 -15.42 6.06 -5.96
C PRO A 74 -15.54 7.12 -4.87
N PRO A 75 -16.48 7.05 -3.90
CA PRO A 75 -16.57 8.07 -2.86
C PRO A 75 -15.36 8.14 -1.94
N GLU A 76 -14.57 7.08 -1.85
CA GLU A 76 -13.41 7.03 -0.95
C GLU A 76 -12.15 7.62 -1.57
N LEU A 77 -12.10 7.73 -2.90
CA LEU A 77 -10.87 8.06 -3.60
C LEU A 77 -10.32 9.44 -3.22
N ASP A 78 -11.17 10.47 -3.29
CA ASP A 78 -10.76 11.83 -2.97
C ASP A 78 -10.44 12.00 -1.48
N THR A 79 -11.22 11.38 -0.61
CA THR A 79 -10.98 11.41 0.84
C THR A 79 -9.62 10.80 1.17
N LEU A 80 -9.30 9.68 0.52
CA LEU A 80 -8.03 9.00 0.72
C LEU A 80 -6.86 9.85 0.22
N ALA A 81 -7.01 10.47 -0.96
CA ALA A 81 -6.00 11.36 -1.51
C ALA A 81 -5.73 12.55 -0.56
N GLU A 82 -6.78 13.14 0.00
CA GLU A 82 -6.64 14.25 0.94
C GLU A 82 -5.96 13.82 2.24
N ARG A 83 -6.30 12.65 2.75
CA ARG A 83 -5.70 12.11 3.99
C ARG A 83 -4.20 11.86 3.78
N LEU A 84 -3.84 11.27 2.66
CA LEU A 84 -2.44 11.01 2.33
C LEU A 84 -1.66 12.30 2.17
N ALA A 85 -2.19 13.26 1.42
CA ALA A 85 -1.53 14.56 1.24
C ALA A 85 -1.36 15.30 2.57
N SER A 86 -2.36 15.26 3.43
CA SER A 86 -2.29 15.90 4.75
C SER A 86 -1.24 15.27 5.66
N ALA A 87 -0.95 14.00 5.46
CA ALA A 87 0.08 13.28 6.20
C ALA A 87 1.47 13.45 5.58
N GLY A 88 1.60 14.22 4.50
CA GLY A 88 2.88 14.48 3.83
C GLY A 88 3.23 13.45 2.75
N ALA A 89 2.34 12.51 2.44
CA ALA A 89 2.58 11.58 1.35
C ALA A 89 2.35 12.25 -0.01
N GLN A 90 3.08 11.79 -1.00
CA GLN A 90 2.92 12.28 -2.36
C GLN A 90 1.56 11.83 -2.93
N VAL A 91 0.87 12.72 -3.64
CA VAL A 91 -0.35 12.37 -4.38
C VAL A 91 -0.21 12.95 -5.77
N GLU A 92 -0.14 12.08 -6.77
CA GLU A 92 0.06 12.47 -8.16
C GLU A 92 -1.06 11.88 -9.01
N TRP A 93 -2.03 12.73 -9.39
CA TRP A 93 -3.15 12.31 -10.21
C TRP A 93 -2.72 12.00 -11.64
N ASP A 94 -3.31 10.96 -12.22
CA ASP A 94 -2.99 10.49 -13.56
C ASP A 94 -4.30 10.22 -14.31
N ASP A 95 -4.49 10.88 -15.45
CA ASP A 95 -5.71 10.80 -16.24
C ASP A 95 -5.56 9.99 -17.53
N ARG A 96 -4.44 9.30 -17.70
CA ARG A 96 -4.15 8.58 -18.95
C ARG A 96 -4.94 7.29 -19.14
N TYR A 97 -5.58 6.78 -18.09
CA TYR A 97 -6.33 5.53 -18.14
C TYR A 97 -7.81 5.83 -18.34
N PRO A 98 -8.37 5.63 -19.56
CA PRO A 98 -9.78 5.92 -19.80
C PRO A 98 -10.70 5.12 -18.88
N GLY A 99 -11.69 5.79 -18.31
CA GLY A 99 -12.68 5.13 -17.42
C GLY A 99 -12.22 4.90 -16.00
N VAL A 100 -11.03 5.36 -15.64
CA VAL A 100 -10.48 5.20 -14.31
C VAL A 100 -9.97 6.54 -13.80
N ARG A 101 -10.35 6.91 -12.59
CA ARG A 101 -9.70 7.97 -11.82
C ARG A 101 -8.67 7.33 -10.92
N ARG A 102 -7.45 7.80 -10.98
CA ARG A 102 -6.38 7.22 -10.16
C ARG A 102 -5.32 8.23 -9.79
N PHE A 103 -4.60 7.94 -8.71
CA PHE A 103 -3.40 8.67 -8.36
C PHE A 103 -2.31 7.69 -7.94
N TYR A 104 -1.08 8.14 -8.03
CA TYR A 104 0.08 7.43 -7.47
C TYR A 104 0.48 8.09 -6.16
N THR A 105 0.88 7.26 -5.23
CA THR A 105 1.48 7.70 -3.97
C THR A 105 2.72 6.84 -3.70
N ALA A 106 3.44 7.14 -2.64
CA ALA A 106 4.55 6.33 -2.18
C ALA A 106 4.43 6.12 -0.69
N ASP A 107 4.78 4.92 -0.22
CA ASP A 107 4.86 4.67 1.20
C ASP A 107 6.11 5.33 1.80
N PRO A 108 6.31 5.29 3.14
CA PRO A 108 7.47 5.94 3.76
C PRO A 108 8.83 5.42 3.29
N PHE A 109 8.85 4.26 2.65
CA PHE A 109 10.10 3.62 2.19
C PHE A 109 10.37 3.86 0.71
N GLY A 110 9.45 4.53 0.02
CA GLY A 110 9.55 4.81 -1.41
C GLY A 110 8.89 3.78 -2.30
N ASN A 111 8.16 2.80 -1.77
CA ASN A 111 7.39 1.88 -2.60
C ASN A 111 6.26 2.63 -3.29
N ARG A 112 6.17 2.49 -4.60
CA ARG A 112 5.15 3.14 -5.41
C ARG A 112 3.84 2.38 -5.30
N ILE A 113 2.74 3.11 -5.17
CA ILE A 113 1.40 2.54 -5.05
C ILE A 113 0.44 3.33 -5.93
N GLU A 114 -0.37 2.60 -6.69
CA GLU A 114 -1.45 3.20 -7.47
C GLU A 114 -2.76 2.96 -6.74
N ILE A 115 -3.59 3.99 -6.62
CA ILE A 115 -4.92 3.89 -6.02
C ILE A 115 -5.93 4.48 -6.99
N GLY A 116 -6.98 3.74 -7.30
CA GLY A 116 -7.93 4.15 -8.30
C GLY A 116 -9.33 3.64 -8.06
N ALA A 117 -10.26 4.22 -8.82
CA ALA A 117 -11.67 3.84 -8.81
C ALA A 117 -12.25 4.04 -10.21
N PRO A 118 -13.36 3.35 -10.51
CA PRO A 118 -14.08 3.63 -11.76
C PRO A 118 -14.48 5.10 -11.83
N ALA A 119 -14.35 5.70 -13.01
CA ALA A 119 -14.60 7.13 -13.19
C ALA A 119 -16.09 7.49 -13.28
N GLY A 120 -16.94 6.55 -13.13
CA GLY A 120 -18.36 6.83 -13.08
C GLY A 120 -19.17 6.03 -13.97
#